data_5aa2b7f6c7e9dfd5901fe22c8b540055
#
_entry.id   5aa2b7f6c7e9dfd5901fe22c8b540055
#
_cell.length_a   1.000
_cell.length_b   1.000
_cell.length_c   1.000
_cell.angle_alpha   90.00
_cell.angle_beta   90.00
_cell.angle_gamma   90.00
#
_symmetry.space_group_name_H-M   'P 1'
#
loop_
_entity.id
_entity.type
_entity.pdbx_description
1 polymer ?
#
loop_
_entity_poly.entity_id
_entity_poly.type
_entity_poly.pdbx_seq_one_letter_code
_entity_poly.pdbx_strand_id
1 'polypeptide(L)'
;EKQKCSQVSVFVRTSPFNNKKPQHSDLRTIGLLTPTNDTRDILIAAKKGLLPIFRPGYDYAKAGIILNKFSDEQTKQYSLFKDPNEPKENTKFMKYIDRMNAYETQIYFASQNTKKWSPMKQNMTSPKYTTNWYELPLVN
;
A
#
# COMPACT_ATOMS: atom_id res chain seq x y z
N GLU A 1 4.30 2.32 -13.67
CA GLU A 1 5.51 3.15 -13.61
C GLU A 1 6.73 2.22 -13.56
N LYS A 2 7.77 2.55 -14.34
CA LYS A 2 8.98 1.72 -14.44
C LYS A 2 9.97 2.07 -13.31
N GLN A 3 9.54 1.90 -12.06
CA GLN A 3 10.32 2.25 -10.87
C GLN A 3 10.40 1.09 -9.90
N LYS A 4 11.47 1.06 -9.09
CA LYS A 4 11.70 0.12 -8.00
C LYS A 4 11.89 0.91 -6.71
N CYS A 5 11.38 0.42 -5.59
CA CYS A 5 11.62 1.00 -4.28
C CYS A 5 12.69 0.21 -3.52
N SER A 6 13.45 0.90 -2.67
CA SER A 6 14.46 0.28 -1.79
C SER A 6 14.14 0.45 -0.30
N GLN A 7 13.05 1.13 0.04
CA GLN A 7 12.59 1.26 1.42
C GLN A 7 11.06 1.16 1.51
N VAL A 8 10.59 0.44 2.52
CA VAL A 8 9.17 0.31 2.86
C VAL A 8 8.96 0.80 4.28
N SER A 9 8.19 1.86 4.45
CA SER A 9 7.78 2.37 5.76
C SER A 9 6.35 1.93 6.04
N VAL A 10 6.12 1.41 7.24
CA VAL A 10 4.79 0.99 7.71
C VAL A 10 4.43 1.85 8.91
N PHE A 11 3.21 2.33 8.94
CA PHE A 11 2.70 3.10 10.07
C PHE A 11 1.33 2.61 10.51
N VAL A 12 1.08 2.79 11.79
CA VAL A 12 -0.22 2.60 12.43
C VAL A 12 -0.52 3.80 13.33
N ARG A 13 -1.78 4.21 13.39
CA ARG A 13 -2.21 5.34 14.22
C ARG A 13 -3.65 5.19 14.68
N THR A 14 -3.89 5.45 15.97
CA THR A 14 -5.23 5.63 16.53
C THR A 14 -5.80 7.00 16.14
N SER A 15 -7.11 7.21 16.36
CA SER A 15 -7.74 8.50 16.09
C SER A 15 -7.27 9.55 17.12
N PRO A 16 -6.66 10.67 16.72
CA PRO A 16 -6.24 11.72 17.64
C PRO A 16 -7.44 12.47 18.28
N PHE A 17 -8.63 12.31 17.71
CA PHE A 17 -9.85 13.00 18.18
C PHE A 17 -10.61 12.23 19.28
N ASN A 18 -10.19 11.00 19.59
CA ASN A 18 -10.85 10.20 20.61
C ASN A 18 -10.02 10.18 21.90
N ASN A 19 -10.22 11.18 22.74
CA ASN A 19 -9.51 11.32 24.02
C ASN A 19 -9.95 10.31 25.10
N LYS A 20 -11.01 9.51 24.84
CA LYS A 20 -11.53 8.52 25.80
C LYS A 20 -10.82 7.16 25.72
N LYS A 21 -10.02 6.94 24.67
CA LYS A 21 -9.31 5.69 24.43
C LYS A 21 -7.81 5.90 24.42
N PRO A 22 -7.02 4.89 24.82
CA PRO A 22 -5.56 4.99 24.78
C PRO A 22 -5.08 5.25 23.34
N GLN A 23 -4.13 6.13 23.21
CA GLN A 23 -3.56 6.51 21.92
C GLN A 23 -2.23 5.83 21.66
N HIS A 24 -2.03 5.40 20.41
CA HIS A 24 -0.79 4.83 19.93
C HIS A 24 -0.55 5.24 18.48
N SER A 25 0.65 5.71 18.21
CA SER A 25 1.09 6.01 16.84
C SER A 25 2.55 5.60 16.73
N ASP A 26 2.84 4.78 15.73
CA ASP A 26 4.20 4.33 15.48
C ASP A 26 4.45 4.16 13.98
N LEU A 27 5.72 4.31 13.57
CA LEU A 27 6.18 4.15 12.21
C LEU A 27 7.52 3.39 12.20
N ARG A 28 7.63 2.41 11.31
CA ARG A 28 8.89 1.69 11.11
C ARG A 28 9.24 1.58 9.64
N THR A 29 10.50 1.86 9.34
CA THR A 29 11.07 1.77 8.00
C THR A 29 11.96 0.54 7.89
N ILE A 30 11.74 -0.26 6.84
CA ILE A 30 12.52 -1.44 6.49
C ILE A 30 13.27 -1.15 5.19
N GLY A 31 14.60 -1.27 5.22
CA GLY A 31 15.42 -1.26 4.01
C GLY A 31 15.35 -2.60 3.29
N LEU A 32 15.23 -2.56 1.97
CA LEU A 32 15.34 -3.73 1.12
C LEU A 32 16.80 -3.88 0.66
N LEU A 33 17.31 -5.09 0.64
CA LEU A 33 18.69 -5.39 0.19
C LEU A 33 18.88 -5.02 -1.28
N THR A 34 17.85 -5.27 -2.09
CA THR A 34 17.83 -4.89 -3.51
C THR A 34 16.56 -4.11 -3.80
N PRO A 35 16.63 -3.03 -4.61
CA PRO A 35 15.42 -2.32 -5.04
C PRO A 35 14.48 -3.26 -5.79
N THR A 36 13.20 -3.25 -5.44
CA THR A 36 12.19 -4.15 -6.02
C THR A 36 10.91 -3.41 -6.43
N ASN A 37 10.22 -3.95 -7.41
CA ASN A 37 8.84 -3.65 -7.76
C ASN A 37 7.93 -4.87 -7.57
N ASP A 38 8.45 -5.96 -6.99
CA ASP A 38 7.67 -7.16 -6.69
C ASP A 38 6.80 -6.94 -5.45
N THR A 39 5.51 -7.05 -5.63
CA THR A 39 4.52 -6.87 -4.55
C THR A 39 4.74 -7.83 -3.39
N ARG A 40 5.25 -9.04 -3.65
CA ARG A 40 5.51 -10.05 -2.62
C ARG A 40 6.62 -9.61 -1.68
N ASP A 41 7.71 -9.07 -2.22
CA ASP A 41 8.84 -8.56 -1.42
C ASP A 41 8.39 -7.36 -0.58
N ILE A 42 7.60 -6.47 -1.17
CA ILE A 42 7.01 -5.32 -0.48
C ILE A 42 6.11 -5.78 0.67
N LEU A 43 5.26 -6.80 0.45
CA LEU A 43 4.38 -7.36 1.48
C LEU A 43 5.16 -8.02 2.61
N ILE A 44 6.24 -8.76 2.29
CA ILE A 44 7.12 -9.37 3.30
C ILE A 44 7.78 -8.28 4.16
N ALA A 45 8.32 -7.25 3.54
CA ALA A 45 8.93 -6.12 4.24
C ALA A 45 7.90 -5.36 5.09
N ALA A 46 6.71 -5.12 4.56
CA ALA A 46 5.62 -4.49 5.28
C ALA A 46 5.20 -5.31 6.52
N LYS A 47 5.08 -6.63 6.39
CA LYS A 47 4.78 -7.52 7.52
C LYS A 47 5.88 -7.46 8.58
N LYS A 48 7.16 -7.51 8.18
CA LYS A 48 8.30 -7.35 9.11
C LYS A 48 8.27 -6.01 9.84
N GLY A 49 7.86 -4.93 9.15
CA GLY A 49 7.73 -3.59 9.75
C GLY A 49 6.53 -3.47 10.69
N LEU A 50 5.41 -4.13 10.37
CA LEU A 50 4.18 -4.07 11.16
C LEU A 50 4.29 -4.79 12.50
N LEU A 51 4.88 -5.97 12.54
CA LEU A 51 4.93 -6.81 13.74
C LEU A 51 5.43 -6.09 15.00
N PRO A 52 6.54 -5.34 14.98
CA PRO A 52 7.05 -4.66 16.18
C PRO A 52 6.27 -3.41 16.60
N ILE A 53 5.52 -2.78 15.69
CA ILE A 53 4.75 -1.56 15.97
C ILE A 53 3.28 -1.84 16.29
N PHE A 54 2.78 -3.01 15.93
CA PHE A 54 1.41 -3.39 16.23
C PHE A 54 1.28 -3.82 17.69
N ARG A 55 0.37 -3.19 18.40
CA ARG A 55 0.02 -3.53 19.79
C ARG A 55 -1.45 -3.90 19.87
N PRO A 56 -1.80 -5.10 20.36
CA PRO A 56 -3.19 -5.47 20.57
C PRO A 56 -3.85 -4.55 21.63
N GLY A 57 -5.16 -4.38 21.54
CA GLY A 57 -5.94 -3.56 22.48
C GLY A 57 -6.06 -2.07 22.13
N TYR A 58 -5.45 -1.63 21.02
CA TYR A 58 -5.62 -0.28 20.50
C TYR A 58 -6.57 -0.26 19.31
N ASP A 59 -7.45 0.73 19.25
CA ASP A 59 -8.36 0.95 18.12
C ASP A 59 -7.68 1.78 17.04
N TYR A 60 -6.98 1.11 16.11
CA TYR A 60 -6.33 1.79 15.02
C TYR A 60 -7.32 2.36 14.02
N ALA A 61 -7.24 3.67 13.81
CA ALA A 61 -8.07 4.39 12.83
C ALA A 61 -7.40 4.48 11.46
N LYS A 62 -6.06 4.41 11.40
CA LYS A 62 -5.31 4.52 10.16
C LYS A 62 -4.07 3.63 10.20
N ALA A 63 -3.87 2.88 9.14
CA ALA A 63 -2.63 2.16 8.87
C ALA A 63 -2.27 2.35 7.38
N GLY A 64 -0.99 2.26 7.07
CA GLY A 64 -0.57 2.42 5.69
C GLY A 64 0.88 2.01 5.46
N ILE A 65 1.21 1.93 4.17
CA ILE A 65 2.53 1.65 3.67
C ILE A 65 2.98 2.84 2.82
N ILE A 66 4.21 3.27 3.00
CA ILE A 66 4.86 4.31 2.20
C ILE A 66 6.09 3.68 1.55
N LEU A 67 6.13 3.73 0.24
CA LEU A 67 7.29 3.29 -0.53
C LEU A 67 8.23 4.49 -0.70
N ASN A 68 9.52 4.29 -0.44
CA ASN A 68 10.52 5.35 -0.49
C ASN A 68 11.76 4.90 -1.28
N LYS A 69 12.60 5.87 -1.61
CA LYS A 69 13.86 5.67 -2.34
C LYS A 69 13.64 4.91 -3.64
N PHE A 70 12.90 5.55 -4.53
CA PHE A 70 12.67 5.02 -5.87
C PHE A 70 13.92 5.14 -6.73
N SER A 71 14.15 4.13 -7.56
CA SER A 71 15.15 4.10 -8.62
C SER A 71 14.50 3.64 -9.92
N ASP A 72 15.14 3.93 -11.05
CA ASP A 72 14.69 3.45 -12.35
C ASP A 72 14.76 1.91 -12.41
N GLU A 73 13.80 1.27 -13.06
CA GLU A 73 13.76 -0.19 -13.28
C GLU A 73 15.02 -0.70 -13.99
N GLN A 74 15.64 0.12 -14.84
CA GLN A 74 16.84 -0.23 -15.57
C GLN A 74 18.11 -0.24 -14.71
N THR A 75 18.10 0.47 -13.57
CA THR A 75 19.25 0.51 -12.66
C THR A 75 19.39 -0.84 -11.97
N LYS A 76 20.41 -1.60 -12.34
CA LYS A 76 20.76 -2.86 -11.69
C LYS A 76 21.81 -2.61 -10.63
N GLN A 77 21.41 -2.63 -9.37
CA GLN A 77 22.34 -2.66 -8.26
C GLN A 77 22.58 -4.12 -7.87
N TYR A 78 23.78 -4.59 -8.10
CA TYR A 78 24.18 -5.94 -7.67
C TYR A 78 24.58 -5.89 -6.20
N SER A 79 23.98 -6.77 -5.37
CA SER A 79 24.44 -7.00 -4.01
C SER A 79 25.57 -8.02 -4.02
N LEU A 80 26.70 -7.70 -3.38
CA LEU A 80 27.81 -8.62 -3.17
C LEU A 80 27.44 -9.81 -2.24
N PHE A 81 26.36 -9.64 -1.46
CA PHE A 81 25.90 -10.62 -0.47
C PHE A 81 24.57 -11.27 -0.86
N LYS A 82 24.29 -11.35 -2.16
CA LYS A 82 23.05 -11.97 -2.63
C LYS A 82 23.12 -13.47 -2.41
N ASP A 83 22.15 -14.01 -1.66
CA ASP A 83 22.00 -15.46 -1.50
C ASP A 83 21.72 -16.07 -2.89
N PRO A 84 22.47 -17.10 -3.35
CA PRO A 84 22.20 -17.80 -4.60
C PRO A 84 20.77 -18.37 -4.69
N ASN A 85 20.13 -18.62 -3.55
CA ASN A 85 18.77 -19.14 -3.44
C ASN A 85 17.70 -18.04 -3.35
N GLU A 86 18.07 -16.75 -3.37
CA GLU A 86 17.08 -15.67 -3.40
C GLU A 86 16.20 -15.80 -4.66
N PRO A 87 14.87 -15.74 -4.51
CA PRO A 87 13.98 -15.85 -5.65
C PRO A 87 14.31 -14.75 -6.66
N LYS A 88 14.62 -15.16 -7.88
CA LYS A 88 14.91 -14.24 -8.99
C LYS A 88 13.76 -13.25 -9.14
N GLU A 89 14.09 -11.97 -9.32
CA GLU A 89 13.11 -10.93 -9.64
C GLU A 89 12.16 -11.43 -10.74
N ASN A 90 10.90 -11.58 -10.39
CA ASN A 90 9.90 -12.10 -11.31
C ASN A 90 9.11 -10.94 -11.95
N THR A 91 9.85 -9.95 -12.46
CA THR A 91 9.29 -8.76 -13.14
C THR A 91 8.30 -9.14 -14.24
N LYS A 92 8.54 -10.27 -14.94
CA LYS A 92 7.61 -10.78 -15.96
C LYS A 92 6.28 -11.20 -15.33
N PHE A 93 6.33 -11.92 -14.20
CA PHE A 93 5.14 -12.39 -13.51
C PHE A 93 4.29 -11.22 -12.99
N MET A 94 4.91 -10.20 -12.41
CA MET A 94 4.19 -9.00 -11.95
C MET A 94 3.54 -8.25 -13.12
N LYS A 95 4.26 -8.11 -14.26
CA LYS A 95 3.69 -7.51 -15.49
C LYS A 95 2.49 -8.31 -16.04
N TYR A 96 2.48 -9.63 -15.90
CA TYR A 96 1.30 -10.44 -16.27
C TYR A 96 0.12 -10.18 -15.32
N ILE A 97 0.35 -10.14 -14.00
CA ILE A 97 -0.71 -9.82 -13.03
C ILE A 97 -1.28 -8.42 -13.29
N ASP A 98 -0.43 -7.42 -13.48
CA ASP A 98 -0.85 -6.05 -13.77
C ASP A 98 -1.68 -5.97 -15.06
N ARG A 99 -1.25 -6.70 -16.10
CA ARG A 99 -1.97 -6.77 -17.36
C ARG A 99 -3.34 -7.45 -17.21
N MET A 100 -3.42 -8.55 -16.45
CA MET A 100 -4.69 -9.25 -16.20
C MET A 100 -5.63 -8.36 -15.38
N ASN A 101 -5.12 -7.63 -14.38
CA ASN A 101 -5.93 -6.71 -13.58
C ASN A 101 -6.41 -5.46 -14.34
N ALA A 102 -5.76 -5.13 -15.47
CA ALA A 102 -6.24 -4.08 -16.38
C ALA A 102 -7.44 -4.51 -17.24
N TYR A 103 -7.66 -5.82 -17.41
CA TYR A 103 -8.78 -6.39 -18.13
C TYR A 103 -9.72 -7.05 -17.11
N GLU A 104 -10.72 -6.41 -16.60
CA GLU A 104 -11.85 -6.91 -15.79
C GLU A 104 -11.62 -8.14 -14.86
N THR A 105 -10.51 -8.87 -15.01
CA THR A 105 -10.14 -10.05 -14.22
C THR A 105 -9.34 -9.61 -13.02
N GLN A 106 -9.95 -9.60 -11.83
CA GLN A 106 -9.27 -9.17 -10.61
C GLN A 106 -8.52 -10.34 -9.96
N ILE A 107 -7.20 -10.33 -10.09
CA ILE A 107 -6.31 -11.27 -9.40
C ILE A 107 -5.76 -10.61 -8.14
N TYR A 108 -5.97 -11.24 -6.99
CA TYR A 108 -5.51 -10.74 -5.70
C TYR A 108 -4.53 -11.71 -5.06
N PHE A 109 -3.55 -11.18 -4.35
CA PHE A 109 -2.78 -11.98 -3.41
C PHE A 109 -3.66 -12.36 -2.22
N ALA A 110 -3.50 -13.57 -1.68
CA ALA A 110 -4.32 -14.06 -0.57
C ALA A 110 -4.27 -13.17 0.69
N SER A 111 -3.23 -12.34 0.82
CA SER A 111 -3.08 -11.36 1.89
C SER A 111 -3.87 -10.06 1.67
N GLN A 112 -4.43 -9.85 0.48
CA GLN A 112 -5.25 -8.68 0.18
C GLN A 112 -6.70 -8.95 0.60
N ASN A 113 -7.27 -8.02 1.36
CA ASN A 113 -8.70 -8.08 1.66
C ASN A 113 -9.50 -7.50 0.49
N THR A 114 -10.33 -8.33 -0.14
CA THR A 114 -11.18 -7.94 -1.28
C THR A 114 -12.46 -7.21 -0.87
N LYS A 115 -12.86 -7.31 0.40
CA LYS A 115 -14.04 -6.60 0.92
C LYS A 115 -13.59 -5.30 1.60
N LYS A 116 -14.13 -4.17 1.15
CA LYS A 116 -14.01 -2.90 1.88
C LYS A 116 -14.77 -3.03 3.20
N TRP A 117 -14.06 -3.32 4.27
CA TRP A 117 -14.62 -3.48 5.61
C TRP A 117 -15.24 -2.19 6.14
N SER A 118 -14.70 -1.05 5.76
CA SER A 118 -15.18 0.25 6.21
C SER A 118 -15.07 1.26 5.06
N PRO A 119 -16.11 1.42 4.23
CA PRO A 119 -16.13 2.49 3.24
C PRO A 119 -16.09 3.85 3.96
N MET A 120 -15.40 4.81 3.36
CA MET A 120 -15.42 6.18 3.86
C MET A 120 -16.88 6.68 3.90
N LYS A 121 -17.34 7.16 5.05
CA LYS A 121 -18.68 7.77 5.16
C LYS A 121 -18.69 9.07 4.35
N GLN A 122 -19.49 9.11 3.31
CA GLN A 122 -19.67 10.26 2.41
C GLN A 122 -21.15 10.70 2.39
N ASN A 123 -21.74 10.83 3.56
CA ASN A 123 -23.18 11.10 3.67
C ASN A 123 -23.53 12.59 3.46
N MET A 124 -22.55 13.48 3.46
CA MET A 124 -22.73 14.93 3.32
C MET A 124 -21.73 15.47 2.30
N THR A 125 -21.83 14.99 1.07
CA THR A 125 -21.04 15.53 -0.05
C THR A 125 -21.86 16.59 -0.77
N SER A 126 -21.21 17.67 -1.20
CA SER A 126 -21.83 18.63 -2.13
C SER A 126 -22.16 17.94 -3.45
N PRO A 127 -23.17 18.44 -4.18
CA PRO A 127 -23.49 17.94 -5.52
C PRO A 127 -22.27 18.00 -6.46
N LYS A 128 -22.17 17.04 -7.35
CA LYS A 128 -21.04 16.90 -8.29
C LYS A 128 -21.25 17.73 -9.55
N TYR A 129 -21.38 19.05 -9.42
CA TYR A 129 -21.72 19.96 -10.52
C TYR A 129 -20.76 19.89 -11.72
N THR A 130 -19.52 19.50 -11.52
CA THR A 130 -18.50 19.46 -12.58
C THR A 130 -18.32 18.09 -13.22
N THR A 131 -18.84 17.04 -12.61
CA THR A 131 -18.60 15.65 -13.05
C THR A 131 -19.87 14.82 -13.25
N ASN A 132 -21.03 15.35 -12.87
CA ASN A 132 -22.32 14.68 -13.04
C ASN A 132 -23.37 15.65 -13.59
N TRP A 133 -23.80 15.44 -14.85
CA TRP A 133 -24.79 16.28 -15.52
C TRP A 133 -26.16 16.26 -14.85
N TYR A 134 -26.53 15.19 -14.19
CA TYR A 134 -27.84 15.05 -13.51
C TYR A 134 -27.92 15.84 -12.19
N GLU A 135 -26.78 16.30 -11.67
CA GLU A 135 -26.73 17.10 -10.45
C GLU A 135 -26.57 18.61 -10.71
N LEU A 136 -26.63 19.04 -11.98
CA LEU A 136 -26.59 20.45 -12.33
C LEU A 136 -27.83 21.18 -11.80
N PRO A 137 -27.68 22.40 -11.25
CA PRO A 137 -28.82 23.20 -10.83
C PRO A 137 -29.68 23.56 -12.06
N LEU A 138 -30.97 23.30 -11.96
CA LEU A 138 -31.92 23.74 -12.96
C LEU A 138 -32.13 25.26 -12.85
N VAL A 139 -31.90 25.97 -13.93
CA VAL A 139 -32.20 27.40 -14.02
C VAL A 139 -33.67 27.53 -14.47
N ASN A 140 -34.49 28.15 -13.63
CA ASN A 140 -35.88 28.52 -13.95
C ASN A 140 -35.93 29.88 -14.61
#